data_db67688cf56a25879d267f18728517da
#
_entry.id   db67688cf56a25879d267f18728517da
#
_cell.length_a   1.000
_cell.length_b   1.000
_cell.length_c   1.000
_cell.angle_alpha   90.00
_cell.angle_beta   90.00
_cell.angle_gamma   90.00
#
_symmetry.space_group_name_H-M   'P 1'
#
loop_
_entity.id
_entity.type
_entity.pdbx_description
1 polymer ?
#
loop_
_entity_poly.entity_id
_entity_poly.type
_entity_poly.pdbx_seq_one_letter_code
_entity_poly.pdbx_strand_id
1 'polypeptide(L)'
;MFDFLDSYVSALPEIIDLEAIKESGLHIGADPMGSASVAYWQEIGERFGLNLTVVNPEVDPQWAFMTLDWDEKIRMDCSSPSAMASLIGNRDEYDIATGNDADSDRHGIVTPDAGLMNPNHYLAVAIDYLYRNRAGWSPEAGIGKTLVSSSIIDRVADSLGRRLVEVPVGFKWFVPGLLDGSIGFGGEESAGASFLRMDGSAWTTDKDGIILALLAAEITARTGKTPSQRYAELTEQFGDPVYERIDAPADREQKAVLKKLSAEQVTAETLAGEPIIAKLTEAPGNGATVGGLKVVTESAWFAARPSGTEDVYKIYAESFKGAEHLAQVQKEAKALVDSVIG
;
A
#
# COMPACT_ATOMS: atom_id res chain seq x y z
N MET A 1 -29.73 1.89 -19.32
CA MET A 1 -28.85 1.13 -18.40
C MET A 1 -27.58 1.94 -18.29
N PHE A 2 -27.05 2.18 -17.12
CA PHE A 2 -25.78 2.93 -16.96
C PHE A 2 -24.62 1.99 -17.31
N ASP A 3 -23.69 2.45 -18.15
CA ASP A 3 -22.51 1.71 -18.54
C ASP A 3 -21.34 2.10 -17.62
N PHE A 4 -21.05 1.26 -16.63
CA PHE A 4 -19.99 1.50 -15.68
C PHE A 4 -18.59 1.41 -16.32
N LEU A 5 -18.40 0.45 -17.24
CA LEU A 5 -17.14 0.24 -17.93
C LEU A 5 -16.79 1.47 -18.78
N ASP A 6 -17.68 1.88 -19.65
CA ASP A 6 -17.47 3.05 -20.51
C ASP A 6 -17.24 4.32 -19.69
N SER A 7 -18.06 4.53 -18.66
CA SER A 7 -17.93 5.71 -17.77
C SER A 7 -16.58 5.77 -17.07
N TYR A 8 -16.12 4.64 -16.52
CA TYR A 8 -14.84 4.56 -15.82
C TYR A 8 -13.66 4.75 -16.78
N VAL A 9 -13.62 3.96 -17.87
CA VAL A 9 -12.49 3.98 -18.81
C VAL A 9 -12.36 5.34 -19.49
N SER A 10 -13.49 5.97 -19.86
CA SER A 10 -13.48 7.30 -20.48
C SER A 10 -12.92 8.40 -19.56
N ALA A 11 -13.03 8.23 -18.24
CA ALA A 11 -12.55 9.20 -17.26
C ALA A 11 -11.05 9.04 -16.91
N LEU A 12 -10.41 7.90 -17.23
CA LEU A 12 -9.01 7.63 -16.87
C LEU A 12 -8.02 8.72 -17.32
N PRO A 13 -8.15 9.39 -18.47
CA PRO A 13 -7.27 10.49 -18.86
C PRO A 13 -7.28 11.69 -17.90
N GLU A 14 -8.27 11.80 -17.02
CA GLU A 14 -8.33 12.86 -16.01
C GLU A 14 -7.39 12.61 -14.82
N ILE A 15 -6.88 11.37 -14.67
CA ILE A 15 -6.07 10.96 -13.51
C ILE A 15 -4.73 10.33 -13.90
N ILE A 16 -4.64 9.67 -15.06
CA ILE A 16 -3.43 9.02 -15.58
C ILE A 16 -3.02 9.63 -16.92
N ASP A 17 -1.72 9.84 -17.11
CA ASP A 17 -1.14 10.30 -18.36
C ASP A 17 -1.00 9.13 -19.36
N LEU A 18 -2.14 8.72 -19.92
CA LEU A 18 -2.21 7.61 -20.86
C LEU A 18 -1.47 7.87 -22.17
N GLU A 19 -1.35 9.14 -22.58
CA GLU A 19 -0.60 9.51 -23.78
C GLU A 19 0.91 9.26 -23.57
N ALA A 20 1.45 9.62 -22.42
CA ALA A 20 2.85 9.31 -22.11
C ALA A 20 3.12 7.79 -22.08
N ILE A 21 2.19 7.01 -21.54
CA ILE A 21 2.30 5.54 -21.54
C ILE A 21 2.31 5.02 -22.98
N LYS A 22 1.38 5.47 -23.82
CA LYS A 22 1.28 5.08 -25.23
C LYS A 22 2.53 5.45 -26.03
N GLU A 23 2.99 6.71 -25.92
CA GLU A 23 4.17 7.21 -26.63
C GLU A 23 5.45 6.48 -26.25
N SER A 24 5.55 6.02 -24.99
CA SER A 24 6.71 5.26 -24.52
C SER A 24 6.83 3.88 -25.17
N GLY A 25 5.73 3.31 -25.66
CA GLY A 25 5.68 1.97 -26.23
C GLY A 25 5.88 0.83 -25.22
N LEU A 26 5.88 1.13 -23.93
CA LEU A 26 6.07 0.13 -22.85
C LEU A 26 5.12 -1.06 -23.02
N HIS A 27 5.65 -2.26 -22.91
CA HIS A 27 4.84 -3.48 -22.85
C HIS A 27 4.36 -3.73 -21.42
N ILE A 28 3.04 -3.62 -21.22
CA ILE A 28 2.39 -3.77 -19.91
C ILE A 28 1.76 -5.15 -19.82
N GLY A 29 2.10 -5.91 -18.77
CA GLY A 29 1.37 -7.12 -18.39
C GLY A 29 0.35 -6.78 -17.30
N ALA A 30 -0.94 -6.98 -17.56
CA ALA A 30 -1.99 -6.74 -16.56
C ALA A 30 -2.71 -8.06 -16.23
N ASP A 31 -2.65 -8.48 -14.98
CA ASP A 31 -3.34 -9.67 -14.48
C ASP A 31 -4.52 -9.28 -13.57
N PRO A 32 -5.75 -9.28 -14.09
CA PRO A 32 -6.94 -9.06 -13.28
C PRO A 32 -7.31 -10.26 -12.40
N MET A 33 -6.47 -11.31 -12.36
CA MET A 33 -6.71 -12.56 -11.65
C MET A 33 -8.08 -13.18 -11.96
N GLY A 34 -8.52 -13.10 -13.23
CA GLY A 34 -9.80 -13.66 -13.68
C GLY A 34 -11.04 -13.08 -12.97
N SER A 35 -11.01 -11.81 -12.60
CA SER A 35 -11.99 -11.19 -11.72
C SER A 35 -12.65 -9.93 -12.32
N ALA A 36 -13.11 -9.01 -11.49
CA ALA A 36 -13.95 -7.87 -11.87
C ALA A 36 -13.35 -6.98 -12.96
N SER A 37 -12.03 -6.80 -13.01
CA SER A 37 -11.38 -5.89 -13.95
C SER A 37 -10.97 -6.49 -15.29
N VAL A 38 -11.28 -7.76 -15.59
CA VAL A 38 -10.93 -8.39 -16.88
C VAL A 38 -11.38 -7.54 -18.06
N ALA A 39 -12.65 -7.18 -18.12
CA ALA A 39 -13.20 -6.38 -19.23
C ALA A 39 -12.64 -4.95 -19.26
N TYR A 40 -12.30 -4.39 -18.09
CA TYR A 40 -11.72 -3.05 -17.98
C TYR A 40 -10.33 -3.00 -18.58
N TRP A 41 -9.46 -3.97 -18.27
CA TRP A 41 -8.10 -4.01 -18.81
C TRP A 41 -8.08 -4.20 -20.33
N GLN A 42 -9.00 -5.03 -20.88
CA GLN A 42 -9.15 -5.21 -22.32
C GLN A 42 -9.53 -3.87 -22.98
N GLU A 43 -10.57 -3.21 -22.47
CA GLU A 43 -11.04 -1.93 -22.99
C GLU A 43 -10.00 -0.82 -22.88
N ILE A 44 -9.25 -0.75 -21.77
CA ILE A 44 -8.15 0.21 -21.57
C ILE A 44 -7.08 0.03 -22.66
N GLY A 45 -6.63 -1.20 -22.89
CA GLY A 45 -5.64 -1.50 -23.92
C GLY A 45 -6.10 -1.07 -25.32
N GLU A 46 -7.33 -1.45 -25.69
CA GLU A 46 -7.91 -1.16 -27.00
C GLU A 46 -8.19 0.33 -27.20
N ARG A 47 -8.89 0.96 -26.26
CA ARG A 47 -9.35 2.35 -26.37
C ARG A 47 -8.19 3.35 -26.43
N PHE A 48 -7.17 3.14 -25.64
CA PHE A 48 -6.02 4.05 -25.59
C PHE A 48 -4.85 3.60 -26.47
N GLY A 49 -4.96 2.44 -27.13
CA GLY A 49 -3.91 1.92 -28.00
C GLY A 49 -2.60 1.63 -27.26
N LEU A 50 -2.70 1.09 -26.04
CA LEU A 50 -1.56 0.70 -25.24
C LEU A 50 -1.03 -0.66 -25.67
N ASN A 51 0.28 -0.85 -25.63
CA ASN A 51 0.92 -2.16 -25.78
C ASN A 51 0.72 -2.97 -24.50
N LEU A 52 -0.49 -3.54 -24.33
CA LEU A 52 -0.97 -4.17 -23.10
C LEU A 52 -1.40 -5.61 -23.37
N THR A 53 -0.89 -6.52 -22.56
CA THR A 53 -1.30 -7.94 -22.52
C THR A 53 -2.11 -8.19 -21.26
N VAL A 54 -3.37 -8.64 -21.43
CA VAL A 54 -4.18 -9.11 -20.29
C VAL A 54 -3.82 -10.56 -20.01
N VAL A 55 -3.25 -10.78 -18.82
CA VAL A 55 -2.91 -12.10 -18.32
C VAL A 55 -4.14 -12.68 -17.60
N ASN A 56 -4.39 -13.99 -17.75
CA ASN A 56 -5.60 -14.62 -17.21
C ASN A 56 -6.91 -13.88 -17.59
N PRO A 57 -7.21 -13.76 -18.90
CA PRO A 57 -8.29 -12.93 -19.40
C PRO A 57 -9.70 -13.54 -19.23
N GLU A 58 -9.80 -14.75 -18.70
CA GLU A 58 -11.05 -15.46 -18.49
C GLU A 58 -11.50 -15.33 -17.04
N VAL A 59 -12.78 -14.98 -16.85
CA VAL A 59 -13.39 -14.97 -15.52
C VAL A 59 -13.64 -16.41 -15.08
N ASP A 60 -12.88 -16.87 -14.08
CA ASP A 60 -13.05 -18.19 -13.50
C ASP A 60 -13.51 -18.07 -12.02
N PRO A 61 -14.80 -18.37 -11.72
CA PRO A 61 -15.32 -18.26 -10.35
C PRO A 61 -14.73 -19.28 -9.37
N GLN A 62 -13.93 -20.25 -9.86
CA GLN A 62 -13.20 -21.20 -9.02
C GLN A 62 -11.73 -20.84 -8.85
N TRP A 63 -11.22 -19.87 -9.66
CA TRP A 63 -9.79 -19.49 -9.70
C TRP A 63 -8.83 -20.67 -9.80
N ALA A 64 -9.19 -21.69 -10.62
CA ALA A 64 -8.43 -22.94 -10.74
C ALA A 64 -7.01 -22.75 -11.29
N PHE A 65 -6.74 -21.62 -11.95
CA PHE A 65 -5.42 -21.24 -12.45
C PHE A 65 -4.48 -20.67 -11.37
N MET A 66 -5.03 -20.27 -10.21
CA MET A 66 -4.24 -19.62 -9.15
C MET A 66 -3.32 -20.62 -8.44
N THR A 67 -2.10 -20.19 -8.16
CA THR A 67 -1.17 -20.90 -7.30
C THR A 67 -1.65 -20.81 -5.84
N LEU A 68 -1.65 -21.95 -5.14
CA LEU A 68 -2.03 -21.98 -3.73
C LEU A 68 -0.99 -21.24 -2.88
N ASP A 69 -1.45 -20.54 -1.88
CA ASP A 69 -0.61 -19.88 -0.90
C ASP A 69 -0.03 -20.90 0.12
N TRP A 70 0.82 -20.45 1.03
CA TRP A 70 1.52 -21.27 2.03
C TRP A 70 0.59 -22.14 2.90
N ASP A 71 -0.67 -21.75 3.05
CA ASP A 71 -1.70 -22.48 3.81
C ASP A 71 -2.60 -23.36 2.92
N GLU A 72 -2.18 -23.66 1.70
CA GLU A 72 -2.90 -24.47 0.70
C GLU A 72 -4.26 -23.89 0.28
N LYS A 73 -4.44 -22.57 0.42
CA LYS A 73 -5.65 -21.86 0.01
C LYS A 73 -5.38 -20.93 -1.15
N ILE A 74 -6.42 -20.67 -1.95
CA ILE A 74 -6.41 -19.59 -2.93
C ILE A 74 -6.57 -18.27 -2.17
N ARG A 75 -5.63 -17.35 -2.40
CA ARG A 75 -5.67 -15.97 -1.90
C ARG A 75 -5.46 -15.03 -3.06
N MET A 76 -6.29 -13.98 -3.13
CA MET A 76 -6.14 -12.92 -4.13
C MET A 76 -5.47 -11.70 -3.49
N ASP A 77 -4.35 -11.93 -2.82
CA ASP A 77 -3.55 -10.88 -2.18
C ASP A 77 -2.42 -10.46 -3.11
N CYS A 78 -2.49 -9.25 -3.62
CA CYS A 78 -1.50 -8.71 -4.56
C CYS A 78 -0.09 -8.55 -3.96
N SER A 79 0.08 -8.71 -2.66
CA SER A 79 1.39 -8.77 -2.00
C SER A 79 1.94 -10.20 -1.86
N SER A 80 1.12 -11.23 -2.15
CA SER A 80 1.55 -12.64 -2.10
C SER A 80 2.30 -13.05 -3.36
N PRO A 81 3.52 -13.58 -3.24
CA PRO A 81 4.22 -14.18 -4.39
C PRO A 81 3.45 -15.34 -5.04
N SER A 82 2.64 -16.08 -4.28
CA SER A 82 1.81 -17.16 -4.80
C SER A 82 0.68 -16.63 -5.68
N ALA A 83 -0.03 -15.59 -5.25
CA ALA A 83 -1.07 -14.95 -6.04
C ALA A 83 -0.50 -14.30 -7.31
N MET A 84 0.68 -13.71 -7.22
CA MET A 84 1.36 -13.02 -8.31
C MET A 84 2.31 -13.92 -9.13
N ALA A 85 2.29 -15.24 -8.91
CA ALA A 85 3.25 -16.18 -9.49
C ALA A 85 3.32 -16.14 -11.02
N SER A 86 2.18 -15.95 -11.69
CA SER A 86 2.10 -15.82 -13.15
C SER A 86 2.92 -14.64 -13.66
N LEU A 87 2.75 -13.46 -13.06
CA LEU A 87 3.48 -12.25 -13.44
C LEU A 87 4.96 -12.32 -13.04
N ILE A 88 5.26 -12.87 -11.86
CA ILE A 88 6.65 -13.04 -11.40
C ILE A 88 7.42 -13.97 -12.34
N GLY A 89 6.78 -15.07 -12.76
CA GLY A 89 7.39 -16.06 -13.66
C GLY A 89 7.67 -15.51 -15.06
N ASN A 90 6.84 -14.59 -15.53
CA ASN A 90 6.93 -14.00 -16.88
C ASN A 90 7.39 -12.55 -16.87
N ARG A 91 7.99 -12.08 -15.78
CA ARG A 91 8.35 -10.65 -15.60
C ARG A 91 9.25 -10.09 -16.70
N ASP A 92 10.10 -10.94 -17.29
CA ASP A 92 11.03 -10.52 -18.34
C ASP A 92 10.34 -10.30 -19.71
N GLU A 93 9.04 -10.63 -19.83
CA GLU A 93 8.23 -10.37 -21.02
C GLU A 93 7.66 -8.96 -21.05
N TYR A 94 7.67 -8.24 -19.91
CA TYR A 94 7.04 -6.95 -19.73
C TYR A 94 8.04 -5.90 -19.25
N ASP A 95 7.85 -4.66 -19.66
CA ASP A 95 8.57 -3.50 -19.09
C ASP A 95 8.05 -3.16 -17.70
N ILE A 96 6.75 -3.42 -17.47
CA ILE A 96 6.07 -3.34 -16.18
C ILE A 96 4.91 -4.33 -16.15
N ALA A 97 4.72 -5.03 -15.04
CA ALA A 97 3.55 -5.89 -14.88
C ALA A 97 2.79 -5.55 -13.59
N THR A 98 1.49 -5.78 -13.61
CA THR A 98 0.57 -5.37 -12.53
C THR A 98 -0.54 -6.38 -12.34
N GLY A 99 -0.95 -6.62 -11.09
CA GLY A 99 -2.09 -7.45 -10.75
C GLY A 99 -3.12 -6.71 -9.92
N ASN A 100 -4.38 -7.15 -10.01
CA ASN A 100 -5.46 -6.68 -9.17
C ASN A 100 -6.14 -7.84 -8.48
N ASP A 101 -6.64 -7.63 -7.27
CA ASP A 101 -7.42 -8.63 -6.55
C ASP A 101 -8.88 -8.73 -7.07
N ALA A 102 -9.71 -9.54 -6.42
CA ALA A 102 -11.02 -9.95 -6.94
C ALA A 102 -11.97 -8.80 -7.25
N ASP A 103 -11.99 -7.74 -6.45
CA ASP A 103 -12.79 -6.54 -6.63
C ASP A 103 -11.99 -5.34 -7.16
N SER A 104 -10.69 -5.59 -7.46
CA SER A 104 -9.77 -4.65 -8.10
C SER A 104 -9.53 -3.36 -7.30
N ASP A 105 -9.70 -3.43 -5.98
CA ASP A 105 -9.43 -2.31 -5.08
C ASP A 105 -7.97 -2.26 -4.63
N ARG A 106 -7.17 -3.31 -4.92
CA ARG A 106 -5.73 -3.42 -4.61
C ARG A 106 -4.91 -3.64 -5.86
N HIS A 107 -3.62 -3.33 -5.73
CA HIS A 107 -2.63 -3.45 -6.79
C HIS A 107 -1.43 -4.30 -6.36
N GLY A 108 -0.83 -4.99 -7.32
CA GLY A 108 0.49 -5.60 -7.18
C GLY A 108 1.37 -5.13 -8.33
N ILE A 109 2.60 -4.71 -8.05
CA ILE A 109 3.53 -4.22 -9.06
C ILE A 109 4.70 -5.19 -9.18
N VAL A 110 4.95 -5.65 -10.37
CA VAL A 110 6.08 -6.53 -10.70
C VAL A 110 6.97 -5.84 -11.73
N THR A 111 8.23 -5.69 -11.38
CA THR A 111 9.23 -5.06 -12.24
C THR A 111 10.21 -6.12 -12.75
N PRO A 112 10.78 -5.97 -13.97
CA PRO A 112 11.72 -6.94 -14.51
C PRO A 112 12.99 -7.05 -13.65
N ASP A 113 13.44 -5.95 -13.08
CA ASP A 113 14.69 -5.86 -12.32
C ASP A 113 14.58 -6.40 -10.89
N ALA A 114 13.42 -6.22 -10.20
CA ALA A 114 13.26 -6.57 -8.78
C ALA A 114 12.12 -7.56 -8.50
N GLY A 115 11.29 -7.90 -9.48
CA GLY A 115 10.12 -8.76 -9.27
C GLY A 115 8.98 -8.06 -8.54
N LEU A 116 8.28 -8.77 -7.66
CA LEU A 116 7.15 -8.24 -6.91
C LEU A 116 7.61 -7.22 -5.87
N MET A 117 7.09 -6.01 -5.98
CA MET A 117 7.36 -4.94 -5.01
C MET A 117 6.51 -5.10 -3.75
N ASN A 118 7.10 -4.77 -2.60
CA ASN A 118 6.33 -4.58 -1.37
C ASN A 118 5.38 -3.38 -1.56
N PRO A 119 4.10 -3.48 -1.17
CA PRO A 119 3.16 -2.35 -1.30
C PRO A 119 3.64 -1.05 -0.64
N ASN A 120 4.25 -1.11 0.54
CA ASN A 120 4.81 0.09 1.19
C ASN A 120 5.87 0.79 0.33
N HIS A 121 6.69 0.01 -0.38
CA HIS A 121 7.72 0.56 -1.27
C HIS A 121 7.09 1.29 -2.45
N TYR A 122 6.09 0.66 -3.07
CA TYR A 122 5.39 1.29 -4.18
C TYR A 122 4.58 2.51 -3.76
N LEU A 123 3.91 2.48 -2.59
CA LEU A 123 3.22 3.67 -2.06
C LEU A 123 4.16 4.86 -1.89
N ALA A 124 5.37 4.65 -1.37
CA ALA A 124 6.36 5.73 -1.23
C ALA A 124 6.76 6.33 -2.58
N VAL A 125 6.96 5.48 -3.60
CA VAL A 125 7.27 5.90 -4.97
C VAL A 125 6.10 6.67 -5.60
N ALA A 126 4.88 6.14 -5.46
CA ALA A 126 3.67 6.78 -5.97
C ALA A 126 3.47 8.18 -5.36
N ILE A 127 3.64 8.30 -4.05
CA ILE A 127 3.54 9.57 -3.34
C ILE A 127 4.61 10.57 -3.83
N ASP A 128 5.90 10.17 -3.86
CA ASP A 128 6.98 11.05 -4.34
C ASP A 128 6.71 11.54 -5.76
N TYR A 129 6.31 10.64 -6.65
CA TYR A 129 6.01 10.98 -8.04
C TYR A 129 4.80 11.92 -8.16
N LEU A 130 3.67 11.58 -7.56
CA LEU A 130 2.42 12.34 -7.69
C LEU A 130 2.60 13.77 -7.17
N TYR A 131 3.15 13.96 -5.98
CA TYR A 131 3.30 15.30 -5.39
C TYR A 131 4.32 16.20 -6.10
N ARG A 132 5.23 15.61 -6.89
CA ARG A 132 6.15 16.37 -7.74
C ARG A 132 5.58 16.67 -9.12
N ASN A 133 4.59 15.88 -9.60
CA ASN A 133 4.15 15.93 -11.00
C ASN A 133 2.68 16.34 -11.18
N ARG A 134 1.90 16.49 -10.12
CA ARG A 134 0.48 16.94 -10.19
C ARG A 134 0.38 18.42 -9.84
N ALA A 135 0.69 19.28 -10.82
CA ALA A 135 0.70 20.74 -10.63
C ALA A 135 -0.70 21.34 -10.28
N GLY A 136 -1.78 20.64 -10.59
CA GLY A 136 -3.15 21.05 -10.24
C GLY A 136 -3.51 20.80 -8.77
N TRP A 137 -2.69 20.07 -8.02
CA TRP A 137 -2.98 19.78 -6.62
C TRP A 137 -2.66 20.96 -5.72
N SER A 138 -3.52 21.19 -4.73
CA SER A 138 -3.28 22.20 -3.71
C SER A 138 -1.92 21.98 -3.02
N PRO A 139 -1.13 23.03 -2.77
CA PRO A 139 0.08 22.91 -1.97
C PRO A 139 -0.20 22.44 -0.53
N GLU A 140 -1.44 22.62 -0.03
CA GLU A 140 -1.87 22.19 1.29
C GLU A 140 -2.38 20.73 1.32
N ALA A 141 -2.53 20.07 0.16
CA ALA A 141 -2.97 18.68 0.10
C ALA A 141 -2.00 17.77 0.85
N GLY A 142 -2.51 17.11 1.90
CA GLY A 142 -1.75 16.20 2.75
C GLY A 142 -1.61 14.79 2.16
N ILE A 143 -0.73 14.01 2.76
CA ILE A 143 -0.48 12.61 2.42
C ILE A 143 -1.13 11.74 3.49
N GLY A 144 -2.08 10.87 3.10
CA GLY A 144 -2.75 9.92 3.98
C GLY A 144 -2.05 8.57 4.00
N LYS A 145 -1.74 8.05 5.20
CA LYS A 145 -1.28 6.68 5.41
C LYS A 145 -1.91 6.06 6.65
N THR A 146 -1.93 4.73 6.74
CA THR A 146 -2.29 4.05 7.97
C THR A 146 -1.11 4.02 8.95
N LEU A 147 -1.42 3.91 10.24
CA LEU A 147 -0.40 3.85 11.29
C LEU A 147 0.53 2.62 11.19
N VAL A 148 0.17 1.63 10.38
CA VAL A 148 0.96 0.41 10.13
C VAL A 148 1.68 0.44 8.78
N SER A 149 1.53 1.50 7.99
CA SER A 149 2.32 1.71 6.77
C SER A 149 3.74 2.20 7.10
N SER A 150 4.68 1.97 6.20
CA SER A 150 6.11 2.30 6.36
C SER A 150 6.37 3.77 6.68
N SER A 151 7.33 4.03 7.55
CA SER A 151 7.81 5.38 7.89
C SER A 151 8.72 6.00 6.82
N ILE A 152 9.08 5.27 5.77
CA ILE A 152 9.71 5.92 4.61
C ILE A 152 8.76 6.96 3.99
N ILE A 153 7.44 6.72 4.07
CA ILE A 153 6.41 7.68 3.64
C ILE A 153 6.49 8.98 4.45
N ASP A 154 6.79 8.91 5.75
CA ASP A 154 6.98 10.09 6.61
C ASP A 154 8.15 10.93 6.11
N ARG A 155 9.28 10.29 5.81
CA ARG A 155 10.49 10.94 5.30
C ARG A 155 10.28 11.56 3.91
N VAL A 156 9.52 10.87 3.05
CA VAL A 156 9.10 11.41 1.75
C VAL A 156 8.20 12.63 1.95
N ALA A 157 7.20 12.57 2.84
CA ALA A 157 6.30 13.68 3.12
C ALA A 157 7.05 14.91 3.63
N ASP A 158 8.00 14.71 4.55
CA ASP A 158 8.87 15.77 5.06
C ASP A 158 9.70 16.42 3.94
N SER A 159 10.29 15.61 3.05
CA SER A 159 11.08 16.12 1.92
C SER A 159 10.26 16.91 0.91
N LEU A 160 8.98 16.59 0.80
CA LEU A 160 8.02 17.29 -0.05
C LEU A 160 7.42 18.52 0.62
N GLY A 161 7.68 18.73 1.92
CA GLY A 161 7.05 19.78 2.72
C GLY A 161 5.54 19.58 2.86
N ARG A 162 5.06 18.33 2.87
CA ARG A 162 3.64 18.00 2.90
C ARG A 162 3.20 17.49 4.27
N ARG A 163 2.00 17.89 4.66
CA ARG A 163 1.38 17.41 5.90
C ARG A 163 1.10 15.89 5.81
N LEU A 164 1.59 15.13 6.77
CA LEU A 164 1.25 13.73 6.94
C LEU A 164 -0.07 13.58 7.73
N VAL A 165 -0.95 12.70 7.27
CA VAL A 165 -2.22 12.36 7.92
C VAL A 165 -2.19 10.87 8.23
N GLU A 166 -1.60 10.52 9.37
CA GLU A 166 -1.55 9.14 9.86
C GLU A 166 -2.86 8.80 10.58
N VAL A 167 -3.57 7.77 10.10
CA VAL A 167 -4.91 7.38 10.59
C VAL A 167 -4.91 5.90 11.02
N PRO A 168 -5.95 5.42 11.75
CA PRO A 168 -6.11 3.99 12.00
C PRO A 168 -6.27 3.20 10.70
N VAL A 169 -6.04 1.90 10.75
CA VAL A 169 -6.29 1.00 9.60
C VAL A 169 -7.76 1.08 9.18
N GLY A 170 -7.97 1.19 7.88
CA GLY A 170 -9.27 1.29 7.23
C GLY A 170 -9.36 2.51 6.32
N PHE A 171 -9.61 2.28 5.04
CA PHE A 171 -9.62 3.31 4.00
C PHE A 171 -10.64 4.44 4.24
N LYS A 172 -11.74 4.13 4.95
CA LYS A 172 -12.80 5.09 5.32
C LYS A 172 -12.29 6.38 5.96
N TRP A 173 -11.12 6.35 6.58
CA TRP A 173 -10.55 7.51 7.25
C TRP A 173 -9.98 8.56 6.27
N PHE A 174 -9.69 8.15 5.02
CA PHE A 174 -9.23 9.06 3.97
C PHE A 174 -10.39 9.73 3.22
N VAL A 175 -11.61 9.15 3.28
CA VAL A 175 -12.78 9.59 2.52
C VAL A 175 -13.06 11.09 2.61
N PRO A 176 -13.13 11.72 3.80
CA PRO A 176 -13.38 13.16 3.87
C PRO A 176 -12.31 13.98 3.16
N GLY A 177 -11.04 13.64 3.37
CA GLY A 177 -9.92 14.38 2.80
C GLY A 177 -9.75 14.20 1.29
N LEU A 178 -10.04 13.01 0.75
CA LEU A 178 -10.08 12.78 -0.70
C LEU A 178 -11.26 13.51 -1.36
N LEU A 179 -12.39 13.60 -0.67
CA LEU A 179 -13.58 14.26 -1.20
C LEU A 179 -13.41 15.79 -1.27
N ASP A 180 -12.80 16.40 -0.28
CA ASP A 180 -12.62 17.86 -0.20
C ASP A 180 -11.25 18.33 -0.73
N GLY A 181 -10.38 17.40 -1.16
CA GLY A 181 -9.04 17.68 -1.69
C GLY A 181 -8.00 18.07 -0.63
N SER A 182 -8.32 17.97 0.67
CA SER A 182 -7.36 18.21 1.75
C SER A 182 -6.33 17.09 1.93
N ILE A 183 -6.56 15.93 1.30
CA ILE A 183 -5.64 14.80 1.12
C ILE A 183 -5.53 14.53 -0.38
N GLY A 184 -4.31 14.57 -0.92
CA GLY A 184 -4.05 14.26 -2.34
C GLY A 184 -3.94 12.77 -2.62
N PHE A 185 -3.46 12.01 -1.65
CA PHE A 185 -3.24 10.56 -1.71
C PHE A 185 -3.61 9.92 -0.37
N GLY A 186 -4.31 8.79 -0.41
CA GLY A 186 -4.56 7.93 0.75
C GLY A 186 -4.22 6.49 0.43
N GLY A 187 -3.40 5.82 1.28
CA GLY A 187 -2.96 4.46 1.02
C GLY A 187 -2.76 3.61 2.27
N GLU A 188 -2.90 2.31 2.07
CA GLU A 188 -2.75 1.26 3.08
C GLU A 188 -1.66 0.28 2.68
N GLU A 189 -0.94 -0.28 3.65
CA GLU A 189 0.09 -1.30 3.46
C GLU A 189 -0.43 -2.59 2.81
N SER A 190 -1.74 -2.77 2.78
CA SER A 190 -2.45 -3.86 2.11
C SER A 190 -2.57 -3.69 0.60
N ALA A 191 -1.89 -2.70 0.01
CA ALA A 191 -1.91 -2.35 -1.41
C ALA A 191 -3.22 -1.69 -1.90
N GLY A 192 -4.04 -1.18 -1.01
CA GLY A 192 -5.21 -0.37 -1.35
C GLY A 192 -4.89 1.12 -1.26
N ALA A 193 -5.11 1.86 -2.33
CA ALA A 193 -4.87 3.31 -2.36
C ALA A 193 -5.78 4.03 -3.37
N SER A 194 -5.86 5.33 -3.24
CA SER A 194 -6.48 6.24 -4.21
C SER A 194 -5.85 7.63 -4.11
N PHE A 195 -6.03 8.43 -5.15
CA PHE A 195 -5.50 9.79 -5.23
C PHE A 195 -6.40 10.69 -6.10
N LEU A 196 -6.16 11.99 -6.04
CA LEU A 196 -6.93 13.00 -6.76
C LEU A 196 -6.64 12.99 -8.27
N ARG A 197 -7.59 13.49 -9.06
CA ARG A 197 -7.38 13.80 -10.47
C ARG A 197 -6.23 14.79 -10.67
N MET A 198 -5.79 14.96 -11.90
CA MET A 198 -4.71 15.89 -12.26
C MET A 198 -5.02 17.34 -11.86
N ASP A 199 -6.29 17.73 -11.88
CA ASP A 199 -6.75 19.07 -11.51
C ASP A 199 -6.97 19.27 -10.00
N GLY A 200 -6.76 18.21 -9.21
CA GLY A 200 -6.95 18.22 -7.75
C GLY A 200 -8.38 17.94 -7.29
N SER A 201 -9.30 17.63 -8.20
CA SER A 201 -10.64 17.17 -7.83
C SER A 201 -10.65 15.70 -7.40
N ALA A 202 -11.68 15.29 -6.65
CA ALA A 202 -11.82 13.91 -6.19
C ALA A 202 -12.04 12.94 -7.36
N TRP A 203 -11.23 11.88 -7.44
CA TRP A 203 -11.46 10.76 -8.35
C TRP A 203 -12.54 9.83 -7.77
N THR A 204 -12.20 9.19 -6.69
CA THR A 204 -13.10 8.34 -5.90
C THR A 204 -12.80 8.52 -4.42
N THR A 205 -13.67 8.05 -3.57
CA THR A 205 -13.50 8.02 -2.12
C THR A 205 -13.26 6.61 -1.59
N ASP A 206 -12.99 5.67 -2.48
CA ASP A 206 -12.57 4.31 -2.14
C ASP A 206 -11.24 3.98 -2.84
N LYS A 207 -10.68 2.82 -2.54
CA LYS A 207 -9.47 2.28 -3.17
C LYS A 207 -9.73 1.95 -4.64
N ASP A 208 -8.72 2.17 -5.47
CA ASP A 208 -8.78 1.86 -6.89
C ASP A 208 -7.44 1.27 -7.35
N GLY A 209 -7.39 -0.05 -7.47
CA GLY A 209 -6.18 -0.76 -7.86
C GLY A 209 -5.77 -0.54 -9.32
N ILE A 210 -6.72 -0.24 -10.21
CA ILE A 210 -6.44 -0.02 -11.65
C ILE A 210 -5.65 1.28 -11.84
N ILE A 211 -6.02 2.37 -11.17
CA ILE A 211 -5.26 3.63 -11.31
C ILE A 211 -3.86 3.53 -10.71
N LEU A 212 -3.69 2.76 -9.63
CA LEU A 212 -2.35 2.51 -9.06
C LEU A 212 -1.50 1.66 -10.01
N ALA A 213 -2.10 0.69 -10.67
CA ALA A 213 -1.44 -0.14 -11.68
C ALA A 213 -1.00 0.69 -12.91
N LEU A 214 -1.90 1.51 -13.46
CA LEU A 214 -1.57 2.42 -14.56
C LEU A 214 -0.55 3.50 -14.18
N LEU A 215 -0.57 3.96 -12.92
CA LEU A 215 0.42 4.91 -12.41
C LEU A 215 1.84 4.32 -12.43
N ALA A 216 2.02 3.01 -12.21
CA ALA A 216 3.33 2.38 -12.33
C ALA A 216 3.87 2.46 -13.77
N ALA A 217 3.00 2.28 -14.77
CA ALA A 217 3.35 2.47 -16.17
C ALA A 217 3.65 3.95 -16.50
N GLU A 218 2.86 4.89 -15.97
CA GLU A 218 3.10 6.34 -16.12
C GLU A 218 4.46 6.73 -15.53
N ILE A 219 4.78 6.28 -14.33
CA ILE A 219 6.08 6.53 -13.68
C ILE A 219 7.20 6.03 -14.58
N THR A 220 7.10 4.80 -15.07
CA THR A 220 8.11 4.20 -15.94
C THR A 220 8.26 4.98 -17.24
N ALA A 221 7.15 5.34 -17.90
CA ALA A 221 7.13 6.12 -19.13
C ALA A 221 7.77 7.52 -18.97
N ARG A 222 7.39 8.22 -17.90
CA ARG A 222 7.82 9.60 -17.68
C ARG A 222 9.25 9.72 -17.15
N THR A 223 9.71 8.74 -16.37
CA THR A 223 11.03 8.81 -15.71
C THR A 223 12.10 7.98 -16.40
N GLY A 224 11.71 7.04 -17.27
CA GLY A 224 12.61 6.03 -17.84
C GLY A 224 13.15 5.03 -16.83
N LYS A 225 12.52 4.94 -15.64
CA LYS A 225 12.92 4.07 -14.53
C LYS A 225 11.72 3.30 -14.02
N THR A 226 11.93 2.04 -13.69
CA THR A 226 10.90 1.23 -13.03
C THR A 226 10.59 1.76 -11.63
N PRO A 227 9.40 1.47 -11.07
CA PRO A 227 9.09 1.82 -9.68
C PRO A 227 10.09 1.27 -8.66
N SER A 228 10.70 0.09 -8.89
CA SER A 228 11.75 -0.46 -8.03
C SER A 228 13.03 0.35 -8.08
N GLN A 229 13.45 0.83 -9.26
CA GLN A 229 14.59 1.72 -9.41
C GLN A 229 14.34 3.09 -8.75
N ARG A 230 13.10 3.60 -8.85
CA ARG A 230 12.70 4.82 -8.12
C ARG A 230 12.72 4.60 -6.61
N TYR A 231 12.30 3.43 -6.12
CA TYR A 231 12.39 3.10 -4.70
C TYR A 231 13.85 3.02 -4.22
N ALA A 232 14.75 2.44 -5.01
CA ALA A 232 16.18 2.42 -4.68
C ALA A 232 16.75 3.85 -4.48
N GLU A 233 16.35 4.81 -5.31
CA GLU A 233 16.74 6.22 -5.12
C GLU A 233 16.17 6.82 -3.82
N LEU A 234 14.94 6.47 -3.44
CA LEU A 234 14.36 6.90 -2.17
C LEU A 234 15.10 6.29 -0.98
N THR A 235 15.51 5.01 -1.06
CA THR A 235 16.27 4.38 0.05
C THR A 235 17.68 4.93 0.17
N GLU A 236 18.34 5.32 -0.92
CA GLU A 236 19.61 6.05 -0.87
C GLU A 236 19.49 7.39 -0.13
N GLN A 237 18.37 8.08 -0.30
CA GLN A 237 18.14 9.38 0.31
C GLN A 237 17.65 9.29 1.75
N PHE A 238 16.74 8.34 2.03
CA PHE A 238 15.98 8.29 3.28
C PHE A 238 16.32 7.12 4.19
N GLY A 239 17.16 6.18 3.72
CA GLY A 239 17.45 4.91 4.40
C GLY A 239 16.53 3.79 3.92
N ASP A 240 17.00 2.57 4.10
CA ASP A 240 16.34 1.34 3.64
C ASP A 240 15.65 0.62 4.82
N PRO A 241 14.33 0.78 5.01
CA PRO A 241 13.63 0.15 6.11
C PRO A 241 13.38 -1.33 5.84
N VAL A 242 13.56 -2.16 6.85
CA VAL A 242 13.09 -3.54 6.87
C VAL A 242 11.78 -3.58 7.64
N TYR A 243 10.74 -4.09 6.99
CA TYR A 243 9.38 -4.17 7.51
C TYR A 243 8.88 -5.60 7.53
N GLU A 244 8.26 -6.02 8.63
CA GLU A 244 7.66 -7.34 8.74
C GLU A 244 6.46 -7.33 9.69
N ARG A 245 5.48 -8.17 9.40
CA ARG A 245 4.35 -8.46 10.29
C ARG A 245 4.51 -9.86 10.87
N ILE A 246 4.31 -9.98 12.16
CA ILE A 246 4.19 -11.27 12.86
C ILE A 246 2.82 -11.38 13.53
N ASP A 247 2.29 -12.59 13.58
CA ASP A 247 1.02 -12.89 14.24
C ASP A 247 1.31 -13.68 15.53
N ALA A 248 0.63 -13.34 16.63
CA ALA A 248 0.76 -14.01 17.91
C ALA A 248 -0.62 -14.46 18.44
N PRO A 249 -0.75 -15.65 19.03
CA PRO A 249 -2.02 -16.14 19.55
C PRO A 249 -2.60 -15.19 20.60
N ALA A 250 -3.89 -14.95 20.54
CA ALA A 250 -4.63 -14.21 21.56
C ALA A 250 -6.11 -14.63 21.56
N ASP A 251 -6.62 -14.90 22.72
CA ASP A 251 -8.04 -15.18 22.90
C ASP A 251 -8.88 -13.88 22.89
N ARG A 252 -10.20 -14.05 23.03
CA ARG A 252 -11.13 -12.93 22.98
C ARG A 252 -10.92 -11.91 24.10
N GLU A 253 -10.53 -12.37 25.30
CA GLU A 253 -10.33 -11.50 26.47
C GLU A 253 -9.06 -10.70 26.31
N GLN A 254 -7.98 -11.33 25.91
CA GLN A 254 -6.69 -10.69 25.58
C GLN A 254 -6.84 -9.65 24.45
N LYS A 255 -7.56 -10.00 23.39
CA LYS A 255 -7.87 -9.04 22.31
C LYS A 255 -8.70 -7.84 22.80
N ALA A 256 -9.61 -8.04 23.76
CA ALA A 256 -10.38 -6.94 24.33
C ALA A 256 -9.54 -6.02 25.21
N VAL A 257 -8.56 -6.56 25.94
CA VAL A 257 -7.58 -5.79 26.74
C VAL A 257 -6.71 -4.95 25.80
N LEU A 258 -6.12 -5.58 24.77
CA LEU A 258 -5.25 -4.87 23.81
C LEU A 258 -6.00 -3.72 23.11
N LYS A 259 -7.28 -3.95 22.75
CA LYS A 259 -8.11 -2.93 22.09
C LYS A 259 -8.35 -1.68 22.95
N LYS A 260 -8.30 -1.83 24.28
CA LYS A 260 -8.55 -0.75 25.26
C LYS A 260 -7.27 -0.24 25.93
N LEU A 261 -6.12 -0.72 25.49
CA LEU A 261 -4.83 -0.35 26.05
C LEU A 261 -4.64 1.17 26.00
N SER A 262 -4.20 1.75 27.11
CA SER A 262 -3.79 3.15 27.17
C SER A 262 -2.26 3.28 27.11
N ALA A 263 -1.78 4.43 26.66
CA ALA A 263 -0.34 4.69 26.55
C ALA A 263 0.37 4.64 27.91
N GLU A 264 -0.32 5.01 29.00
CA GLU A 264 0.22 5.01 30.37
C GLU A 264 0.46 3.60 30.91
N GLN A 265 -0.23 2.58 30.40
CA GLN A 265 -0.02 1.19 30.78
C GLN A 265 1.29 0.63 30.23
N VAL A 266 1.88 1.29 29.25
CA VAL A 266 3.18 0.94 28.66
C VAL A 266 4.29 1.63 29.42
N THR A 267 4.87 0.94 30.39
CA THR A 267 5.91 1.49 31.29
C THR A 267 7.31 1.48 30.68
N ALA A 268 7.54 0.74 29.58
CA ALA A 268 8.83 0.71 28.90
C ALA A 268 9.25 2.11 28.44
N GLU A 269 10.54 2.45 28.64
CA GLU A 269 11.15 3.72 28.21
C GLU A 269 12.03 3.56 26.97
N THR A 270 12.40 2.31 26.67
CA THR A 270 13.25 1.97 25.51
C THR A 270 12.64 0.83 24.71
N LEU A 271 12.99 0.77 23.42
CA LEU A 271 12.67 -0.31 22.50
C LEU A 271 13.91 -0.59 21.65
N ALA A 272 14.38 -1.85 21.66
CA ALA A 272 15.58 -2.30 20.94
C ALA A 272 16.81 -1.39 21.17
N GLY A 273 16.97 -0.93 22.42
CA GLY A 273 18.09 -0.08 22.84
C GLY A 273 17.94 1.41 22.52
N GLU A 274 16.82 1.83 21.93
CA GLU A 274 16.53 3.24 21.64
C GLU A 274 15.47 3.83 22.58
N PRO A 275 15.56 5.12 22.94
CA PRO A 275 14.51 5.80 23.67
C PRO A 275 13.18 5.77 22.91
N ILE A 276 12.09 5.47 23.61
CA ILE A 276 10.75 5.60 23.06
C ILE A 276 10.38 7.08 22.99
N ILE A 277 10.04 7.56 21.80
CA ILE A 277 9.65 8.95 21.56
C ILE A 277 8.13 9.15 21.48
N ALA A 278 7.38 8.07 21.19
CA ALA A 278 5.91 8.13 21.20
C ALA A 278 5.29 6.77 21.54
N LYS A 279 4.15 6.83 22.24
CA LYS A 279 3.27 5.70 22.56
C LYS A 279 1.84 6.12 22.16
N LEU A 280 1.32 5.57 21.07
CA LEU A 280 0.10 6.04 20.43
C LEU A 280 -1.03 5.01 20.60
N THR A 281 -2.13 5.43 21.16
CA THR A 281 -3.42 4.72 21.20
C THR A 281 -4.50 5.46 20.44
N GLU A 282 -4.19 6.68 20.00
CA GLU A 282 -4.97 7.50 19.08
C GLU A 282 -4.10 7.89 17.89
N ALA A 283 -4.70 7.97 16.70
CA ALA A 283 -3.98 8.30 15.48
C ALA A 283 -3.70 9.81 15.38
N PRO A 284 -2.46 10.24 15.12
CA PRO A 284 -2.11 11.66 15.07
C PRO A 284 -2.88 12.49 14.04
N GLY A 285 -3.29 11.86 12.92
CA GLY A 285 -3.93 12.55 11.81
C GLY A 285 -5.38 12.94 12.05
N ASN A 286 -6.10 12.24 12.94
CA ASN A 286 -7.53 12.47 13.15
C ASN A 286 -8.03 12.25 14.58
N GLY A 287 -7.17 11.92 15.54
CA GLY A 287 -7.53 11.65 16.93
C GLY A 287 -8.37 10.38 17.14
N ALA A 288 -8.54 9.54 16.12
CA ALA A 288 -9.33 8.34 16.25
C ALA A 288 -8.56 7.22 16.96
N THR A 289 -9.27 6.43 17.76
CA THR A 289 -8.68 5.31 18.50
C THR A 289 -8.05 4.29 17.56
N VAL A 290 -6.80 3.94 17.81
CA VAL A 290 -6.03 2.92 17.06
C VAL A 290 -6.62 1.52 17.25
N GLY A 291 -7.23 1.27 18.41
CA GLY A 291 -7.70 -0.06 18.81
C GLY A 291 -6.56 -1.03 19.08
N GLY A 292 -5.47 -0.51 19.62
CA GLY A 292 -4.23 -1.18 19.94
C GLY A 292 -3.18 -0.17 20.38
N LEU A 293 -1.91 -0.47 20.15
CA LEU A 293 -0.78 0.36 20.54
C LEU A 293 0.20 0.51 19.37
N LYS A 294 0.73 1.72 19.16
CA LYS A 294 1.94 1.94 18.36
C LYS A 294 3.01 2.56 19.24
N VAL A 295 4.22 2.03 19.21
CA VAL A 295 5.40 2.56 19.91
C VAL A 295 6.43 2.95 18.87
N VAL A 296 7.01 4.14 19.02
CA VAL A 296 7.92 4.73 18.05
C VAL A 296 9.23 5.11 18.72
N THR A 297 10.34 4.83 18.06
CA THR A 297 11.69 5.33 18.36
C THR A 297 12.21 6.14 17.19
N GLU A 298 13.45 6.61 17.24
CA GLU A 298 14.06 7.37 16.14
C GLU A 298 14.18 6.55 14.85
N SER A 299 14.56 5.27 14.95
CA SER A 299 14.85 4.44 13.77
C SER A 299 13.93 3.24 13.62
N ALA A 300 12.97 3.04 14.52
CA ALA A 300 12.08 1.89 14.49
C ALA A 300 10.71 2.20 15.08
N TRP A 301 9.75 1.34 14.76
CA TRP A 301 8.44 1.34 15.42
C TRP A 301 7.85 -0.06 15.39
N PHE A 302 6.90 -0.30 16.28
CA PHE A 302 5.94 -1.39 16.13
C PHE A 302 4.51 -0.91 16.40
N ALA A 303 3.54 -1.61 15.80
CA ALA A 303 2.13 -1.45 16.13
C ALA A 303 1.51 -2.83 16.40
N ALA A 304 0.83 -2.98 17.54
CA ALA A 304 0.14 -4.20 17.94
C ALA A 304 -1.36 -3.99 17.92
N ARG A 305 -2.10 -4.87 17.22
CA ARG A 305 -3.54 -4.77 17.06
C ARG A 305 -4.20 -6.15 17.10
N PRO A 306 -5.38 -6.30 17.74
CA PRO A 306 -6.14 -7.53 17.68
C PRO A 306 -6.66 -7.78 16.26
N SER A 307 -6.65 -9.05 15.82
CA SER A 307 -7.35 -9.46 14.60
C SER A 307 -8.87 -9.41 14.83
N GLY A 308 -9.61 -8.93 13.85
CA GLY A 308 -11.07 -8.92 13.87
C GLY A 308 -11.71 -10.29 13.58
N THR A 309 -10.98 -11.16 12.88
CA THR A 309 -11.50 -12.42 12.32
C THR A 309 -10.81 -13.67 12.83
N GLU A 310 -9.62 -13.55 13.41
CA GLU A 310 -8.77 -14.67 13.85
C GLU A 310 -8.45 -14.53 15.35
N ASP A 311 -8.09 -15.63 16.00
CA ASP A 311 -7.68 -15.64 17.42
C ASP A 311 -6.18 -15.35 17.58
N VAL A 312 -5.80 -14.17 17.02
CA VAL A 312 -4.45 -13.64 17.07
C VAL A 312 -4.49 -12.12 17.28
N TYR A 313 -3.37 -11.56 17.73
CA TYR A 313 -3.04 -10.17 17.49
C TYR A 313 -1.88 -10.08 16.51
N LYS A 314 -1.82 -8.97 15.79
CA LYS A 314 -0.81 -8.72 14.75
C LYS A 314 0.15 -7.66 15.25
N ILE A 315 1.45 -7.94 15.14
CA ILE A 315 2.52 -6.97 15.36
C ILE A 315 3.09 -6.60 13.99
N TYR A 316 2.93 -5.35 13.62
CA TYR A 316 3.62 -4.73 12.50
C TYR A 316 4.85 -4.04 13.06
N ALA A 317 6.00 -4.23 12.44
CA ALA A 317 7.24 -3.62 12.89
C ALA A 317 8.12 -3.20 11.73
N GLU A 318 8.88 -2.14 11.93
CA GLU A 318 9.82 -1.61 10.95
C GLU A 318 11.07 -1.11 11.63
N SER A 319 12.21 -1.27 10.96
CA SER A 319 13.50 -0.72 11.41
C SER A 319 14.34 -0.22 10.24
N PHE A 320 14.94 0.96 10.38
CA PHE A 320 15.95 1.50 9.47
C PHE A 320 17.39 1.04 9.82
N LYS A 321 17.55 0.14 10.80
CA LYS A 321 18.84 -0.43 11.21
C LYS A 321 19.03 -1.89 10.78
N GLY A 322 18.21 -2.35 9.84
CA GLY A 322 18.31 -3.69 9.25
C GLY A 322 17.62 -4.80 10.04
N ALA A 323 17.75 -6.03 9.53
CA ALA A 323 16.97 -7.17 9.97
C ALA A 323 17.24 -7.62 11.42
N GLU A 324 18.48 -7.53 11.89
CA GLU A 324 18.82 -7.90 13.28
C GLU A 324 18.15 -6.97 14.29
N HIS A 325 18.13 -5.66 14.00
CA HIS A 325 17.45 -4.69 14.83
C HIS A 325 15.93 -4.86 14.77
N LEU A 326 15.37 -5.16 13.59
CA LEU A 326 13.95 -5.48 13.44
C LEU A 326 13.56 -6.69 14.29
N ALA A 327 14.35 -7.77 14.28
CA ALA A 327 14.10 -8.95 15.11
C ALA A 327 14.09 -8.63 16.60
N GLN A 328 14.98 -7.73 17.06
CA GLN A 328 14.98 -7.26 18.45
C GLN A 328 13.72 -6.42 18.76
N VAL A 329 13.31 -5.52 17.85
CA VAL A 329 12.06 -4.76 17.97
C VAL A 329 10.86 -5.70 18.11
N GLN A 330 10.75 -6.70 17.27
CA GLN A 330 9.64 -7.67 17.30
C GLN A 330 9.61 -8.47 18.60
N LYS A 331 10.78 -8.94 19.07
CA LYS A 331 10.91 -9.67 20.33
C LYS A 331 10.46 -8.83 21.52
N GLU A 332 10.92 -7.59 21.61
CA GLU A 332 10.55 -6.68 22.69
C GLU A 332 9.10 -6.22 22.59
N ALA A 333 8.59 -5.98 21.38
CA ALA A 333 7.20 -5.67 21.13
C ALA A 333 6.27 -6.78 21.63
N LYS A 334 6.60 -8.05 21.31
CA LYS A 334 5.83 -9.19 21.79
C LYS A 334 5.86 -9.28 23.32
N ALA A 335 7.03 -9.17 23.94
CA ALA A 335 7.16 -9.21 25.40
C ALA A 335 6.38 -8.08 26.08
N LEU A 336 6.39 -6.88 25.51
CA LEU A 336 5.67 -5.74 26.02
C LEU A 336 4.15 -5.98 25.94
N VAL A 337 3.64 -6.43 24.78
CA VAL A 337 2.22 -6.70 24.61
C VAL A 337 1.77 -7.83 25.53
N ASP A 338 2.50 -8.94 25.59
CA ASP A 338 2.18 -10.09 26.45
C ASP A 338 2.13 -9.67 27.94
N SER A 339 3.00 -8.75 28.39
CA SER A 339 3.00 -8.26 29.76
C SER A 339 1.75 -7.46 30.15
N VAL A 340 1.03 -6.94 29.15
CA VAL A 340 -0.18 -6.12 29.37
C VAL A 340 -1.46 -6.93 29.19
N ILE A 341 -1.46 -7.90 28.27
CA ILE A 341 -2.65 -8.71 27.99
C ILE A 341 -2.76 -9.95 28.87
N GLY A 342 -1.71 -10.30 29.63
CA GLY A 342 -1.67 -11.41 30.60
C GLY A 342 -1.23 -12.71 30.00
#